data_b4a33fd4b676888c1fa8e9858bc4bdd1
#
_entry.id   b4a33fd4b676888c1fa8e9858bc4bdd1
#
_cell.length_a   1.000
_cell.length_b   1.000
_cell.length_c   1.000
_cell.angle_alpha   90.00
_cell.angle_beta   90.00
_cell.angle_gamma   90.00
#
_symmetry.space_group_name_H-M   'P 1'
#
loop_
_entity.id
_entity.type
_entity.pdbx_description
1 polymer ?
#
loop_
_entity_poly.entity_id
_entity_poly.type
_entity_poly.pdbx_seq_one_letter_code
_entity_poly.pdbx_strand_id
1 'polypeptide(L)'
;MRFGDGLGWGTPYLFVCFNDECELYQSGWKHIEESYAHRASYRCMNYPGSDVYECIPVFSDMGMRGQIFDDEAMAEQENLKEAIKRGFNLLADYYTAKDGPAIVQLLQDPLEPSRVRIKAGEMIGDIGESEAIEPLRNMHFPNEILQKKVEEAIAKIHERHFTRECPFCAEIIKRRANVCKHCGKEVAGK
;
A
#
# COMPACT_ATOMS: atom_id res chain seq x y z
N MET A 1 -21.98 3.12 -2.60
CA MET A 1 -21.08 4.16 -2.08
C MET A 1 -20.50 3.66 -0.77
N ARG A 2 -19.19 3.48 -0.66
CA ARG A 2 -18.52 3.02 0.57
C ARG A 2 -17.86 4.22 1.24
N PHE A 3 -18.12 4.39 2.53
CA PHE A 3 -17.46 5.41 3.34
C PHE A 3 -16.37 4.74 4.17
N GLY A 4 -15.16 5.31 4.16
CA GLY A 4 -14.12 4.88 5.10
C GLY A 4 -14.58 5.08 6.54
N ASP A 5 -14.01 4.34 7.46
CA ASP A 5 -14.40 4.19 8.87
C ASP A 5 -14.44 5.48 9.71
N GLY A 6 -14.81 6.60 9.16
CA GLY A 6 -14.78 7.90 9.87
C GLY A 6 -15.87 8.91 9.53
N LEU A 7 -16.76 8.63 8.57
CA LEU A 7 -17.75 9.64 8.13
C LEU A 7 -19.12 9.55 8.80
N GLY A 8 -19.29 8.73 9.84
CA GLY A 8 -20.47 8.79 10.70
C GLY A 8 -21.79 8.23 10.12
N TRP A 9 -21.77 7.59 8.96
CA TRP A 9 -22.96 7.00 8.35
C TRP A 9 -23.35 5.63 8.92
N GLY A 10 -22.55 5.05 9.80
CA GLY A 10 -22.84 3.78 10.49
C GLY A 10 -22.86 2.53 9.60
N THR A 11 -22.61 2.67 8.29
CA THR A 11 -22.58 1.59 7.31
C THR A 11 -21.44 1.76 6.32
N PRO A 12 -20.83 0.67 5.84
CA PRO A 12 -19.73 0.74 4.86
C PRO A 12 -20.19 1.17 3.45
N TYR A 13 -21.47 1.08 3.12
CA TYR A 13 -22.02 1.47 1.82
C TYR A 13 -23.50 1.85 1.92
N LEU A 14 -24.00 2.54 0.91
CA LEU A 14 -25.39 2.93 0.73
C LEU A 14 -25.87 2.52 -0.66
N PHE A 15 -27.15 2.21 -0.77
CA PHE A 15 -27.82 2.14 -2.07
C PHE A 15 -28.32 3.54 -2.44
N VAL A 16 -28.04 4.01 -3.65
CA VAL A 16 -28.48 5.32 -4.15
C VAL A 16 -29.09 5.12 -5.53
N CYS A 17 -30.28 5.71 -5.74
CA CYS A 17 -30.94 5.69 -7.04
C CYS A 17 -30.27 6.70 -7.98
N PHE A 18 -29.75 6.22 -9.11
CA PHE A 18 -29.15 7.05 -10.16
C PHE A 18 -30.05 7.21 -11.40
N ASN A 19 -31.37 6.98 -11.27
CA ASN A 19 -32.31 7.27 -12.33
C ASN A 19 -32.50 8.80 -12.45
N ASP A 20 -32.00 9.37 -13.55
CA ASP A 20 -32.09 10.80 -13.82
C ASP A 20 -33.51 11.25 -14.30
N GLU A 21 -34.36 10.28 -14.67
CA GLU A 21 -35.78 10.54 -15.01
C GLU A 21 -36.69 10.45 -13.77
N CYS A 22 -36.14 10.21 -12.60
CA CYS A 22 -36.89 10.16 -11.35
C CYS A 22 -37.51 11.54 -11.05
N GLU A 23 -38.81 11.59 -10.78
CA GLU A 23 -39.56 12.82 -10.50
C GLU A 23 -38.94 13.58 -9.30
N LEU A 24 -38.53 12.89 -8.24
CA LEU A 24 -37.86 13.48 -7.09
C LEU A 24 -36.57 14.22 -7.51
N TYR A 25 -35.78 13.60 -8.38
CA TYR A 25 -34.52 14.18 -8.85
C TYR A 25 -34.75 15.37 -9.77
N GLN A 26 -35.67 15.26 -10.72
CA GLN A 26 -35.95 16.32 -11.69
C GLN A 26 -36.60 17.53 -11.04
N SER A 27 -37.63 17.32 -10.21
CA SER A 27 -38.35 18.42 -9.56
C SER A 27 -37.49 19.09 -8.46
N GLY A 28 -36.58 18.36 -7.85
CA GLY A 28 -35.72 18.86 -6.79
C GLY A 28 -34.89 20.06 -7.21
N TRP A 29 -34.34 20.08 -8.44
CA TRP A 29 -33.53 21.19 -8.94
C TRP A 29 -34.29 22.50 -8.88
N LYS A 30 -35.50 22.52 -9.41
CA LYS A 30 -36.35 23.72 -9.44
C LYS A 30 -36.82 24.09 -8.03
N HIS A 31 -37.27 23.10 -7.25
CA HIS A 31 -37.81 23.34 -5.91
C HIS A 31 -36.76 23.94 -4.97
N ILE A 32 -35.53 23.43 -4.96
CA ILE A 32 -34.48 23.93 -4.07
C ILE A 32 -34.00 25.31 -4.53
N GLU A 33 -33.84 25.52 -5.84
CA GLU A 33 -33.40 26.80 -6.36
C GLU A 33 -34.41 27.91 -6.03
N GLU A 34 -35.71 27.64 -6.21
CA GLU A 34 -36.78 28.62 -5.92
C GLU A 34 -36.96 28.86 -4.39
N SER A 35 -36.80 27.84 -3.56
CA SER A 35 -37.04 27.94 -2.12
C SER A 35 -35.83 28.40 -1.30
N TYR A 36 -34.62 28.07 -1.75
CA TYR A 36 -33.38 28.28 -0.98
C TYR A 36 -32.30 29.02 -1.74
N ALA A 37 -32.55 29.47 -2.98
CA ALA A 37 -31.59 30.14 -3.85
C ALA A 37 -30.27 29.34 -4.02
N HIS A 38 -30.35 28.01 -4.01
CA HIS A 38 -29.21 27.14 -4.10
C HIS A 38 -29.46 26.03 -5.12
N ARG A 39 -28.47 25.75 -5.99
CA ARG A 39 -28.57 24.70 -7.00
C ARG A 39 -28.28 23.32 -6.38
N ALA A 40 -29.34 22.59 -6.11
CA ALA A 40 -29.26 21.22 -5.61
C ALA A 40 -30.48 20.40 -6.01
N SER A 41 -30.44 19.12 -5.87
CA SER A 41 -31.58 18.22 -5.98
C SER A 41 -31.42 17.05 -4.97
N TYR A 42 -32.32 16.07 -5.03
CA TYR A 42 -32.34 14.92 -4.16
C TYR A 42 -32.22 13.63 -4.95
N ARG A 43 -31.50 12.64 -4.39
CA ARG A 43 -31.58 11.25 -4.81
C ARG A 43 -32.14 10.40 -3.68
N CYS A 44 -32.94 9.40 -4.04
CA CYS A 44 -33.40 8.41 -3.07
C CYS A 44 -32.23 7.55 -2.64
N MET A 45 -32.10 7.28 -1.35
CA MET A 45 -31.11 6.36 -0.79
C MET A 45 -31.74 5.37 0.17
N ASN A 46 -31.04 4.28 0.41
CA ASN A 46 -31.43 3.26 1.38
C ASN A 46 -30.19 2.67 2.06
N TYR A 47 -30.30 2.37 3.34
CA TYR A 47 -29.28 1.66 4.10
C TYR A 47 -29.40 0.14 3.88
N PRO A 48 -28.29 -0.60 3.83
CA PRO A 48 -28.33 -2.05 3.76
C PRO A 48 -29.15 -2.65 4.89
N GLY A 49 -30.14 -3.49 4.53
CA GLY A 49 -31.03 -4.15 5.50
C GLY A 49 -32.13 -3.27 6.07
N SER A 50 -32.33 -2.04 5.58
CA SER A 50 -33.43 -1.14 5.96
C SER A 50 -34.55 -1.16 4.93
N ASP A 51 -35.79 -1.13 5.40
CA ASP A 51 -36.98 -0.94 4.55
C ASP A 51 -37.36 0.57 4.42
N VAL A 52 -36.59 1.45 5.03
CA VAL A 52 -36.81 2.90 5.02
C VAL A 52 -35.97 3.54 3.95
N TYR A 53 -36.62 4.29 3.05
CA TYR A 53 -35.97 5.11 2.02
C TYR A 53 -35.86 6.55 2.49
N GLU A 54 -34.70 7.14 2.27
CA GLU A 54 -34.40 8.52 2.63
C GLU A 54 -33.95 9.30 1.41
N CYS A 55 -33.79 10.62 1.54
CA CYS A 55 -33.29 11.49 0.48
C CYS A 55 -31.91 12.01 0.84
N ILE A 56 -30.99 11.98 -0.14
CA ILE A 56 -29.68 12.58 -0.01
C ILE A 56 -29.55 13.75 -1.01
N PRO A 57 -29.09 14.94 -0.58
CA PRO A 57 -28.89 16.06 -1.46
C PRO A 57 -27.72 15.83 -2.42
N VAL A 58 -27.86 16.27 -3.66
CA VAL A 58 -26.80 16.30 -4.67
C VAL A 58 -26.70 17.69 -5.29
N PHE A 59 -25.47 18.15 -5.52
CA PHE A 59 -25.16 19.51 -5.95
C PHE A 59 -24.72 19.59 -7.42
N SER A 60 -24.67 18.45 -8.10
CA SER A 60 -24.37 18.34 -9.53
C SER A 60 -24.97 17.08 -10.11
N ASP A 61 -25.13 17.03 -11.44
CA ASP A 61 -25.62 15.87 -12.17
C ASP A 61 -24.70 14.64 -12.00
N MET A 62 -23.42 14.88 -11.81
CA MET A 62 -22.40 13.87 -11.53
C MET A 62 -22.27 13.54 -10.04
N GLY A 63 -23.05 14.22 -9.18
CA GLY A 63 -22.98 14.03 -7.74
C GLY A 63 -23.11 12.57 -7.34
N MET A 64 -22.15 12.07 -6.56
CA MET A 64 -22.04 10.69 -6.05
C MET A 64 -21.73 9.60 -7.10
N ARG A 65 -21.80 9.86 -8.42
CA ARG A 65 -21.54 8.84 -9.45
C ARG A 65 -20.12 8.29 -9.42
N GLY A 66 -19.14 9.13 -9.10
CA GLY A 66 -17.75 8.70 -8.94
C GLY A 66 -17.48 7.80 -7.73
N GLN A 67 -18.50 7.49 -6.93
CA GLN A 67 -18.41 6.65 -5.74
C GLN A 67 -19.23 5.36 -5.88
N ILE A 68 -19.64 5.03 -7.11
CA ILE A 68 -20.28 3.75 -7.41
C ILE A 68 -19.20 2.66 -7.38
N PHE A 69 -19.47 1.62 -6.61
CA PHE A 69 -18.67 0.41 -6.58
C PHE A 69 -19.48 -0.72 -7.18
N ASP A 70 -18.84 -1.57 -7.97
CA ASP A 70 -19.38 -2.86 -8.32
C ASP A 70 -18.91 -3.94 -7.32
N ASP A 71 -19.58 -5.08 -7.34
CA ASP A 71 -19.29 -6.17 -6.41
C ASP A 71 -17.89 -6.76 -6.64
N GLU A 72 -17.38 -6.73 -7.87
CA GLU A 72 -16.03 -7.23 -8.21
C GLU A 72 -14.95 -6.33 -7.61
N ALA A 73 -15.07 -5.00 -7.79
CA ALA A 73 -14.13 -4.04 -7.21
C ALA A 73 -14.14 -4.09 -5.67
N MET A 74 -15.31 -4.36 -5.06
CA MET A 74 -15.42 -4.55 -3.61
C MET A 74 -14.70 -5.83 -3.15
N ALA A 75 -14.88 -6.93 -3.87
CA ALA A 75 -14.22 -8.19 -3.56
C ALA A 75 -12.69 -8.08 -3.72
N GLU A 76 -12.21 -7.41 -4.76
CA GLU A 76 -10.77 -7.15 -4.95
C GLU A 76 -10.17 -6.33 -3.81
N GLN A 77 -10.87 -5.29 -3.35
CA GLN A 77 -10.41 -4.49 -2.22
C GLN A 77 -10.34 -5.30 -0.92
N GLU A 78 -11.33 -6.15 -0.67
CA GLU A 78 -11.33 -6.98 0.54
C GLU A 78 -10.21 -8.03 0.47
N ASN A 79 -10.05 -8.70 -0.67
CA ASN A 79 -8.94 -9.63 -0.91
C ASN A 79 -7.57 -8.96 -0.71
N LEU A 80 -7.41 -7.72 -1.19
CA LEU A 80 -6.18 -6.96 -0.99
C LEU A 80 -5.94 -6.65 0.49
N LYS A 81 -6.98 -6.28 1.25
CA LYS A 81 -6.85 -6.02 2.69
C LYS A 81 -6.46 -7.28 3.45
N GLU A 82 -7.07 -8.42 3.12
CA GLU A 82 -6.73 -9.70 3.73
C GLU A 82 -5.30 -10.12 3.38
N ALA A 83 -4.87 -9.95 2.12
CA ALA A 83 -3.50 -10.22 1.70
C ALA A 83 -2.49 -9.35 2.46
N ILE A 84 -2.76 -8.04 2.61
CA ILE A 84 -1.92 -7.13 3.39
C ILE A 84 -1.84 -7.60 4.86
N LYS A 85 -2.97 -7.91 5.48
CA LYS A 85 -3.02 -8.37 6.88
C LYS A 85 -2.22 -9.66 7.07
N ARG A 86 -2.42 -10.63 6.17
CA ARG A 86 -1.66 -11.89 6.17
C ARG A 86 -0.16 -11.63 6.04
N GLY A 87 0.25 -10.81 5.07
CA GLY A 87 1.65 -10.50 4.82
C GLY A 87 2.33 -9.81 6.02
N PHE A 88 1.63 -8.88 6.70
CA PHE A 88 2.19 -8.27 7.91
C PHE A 88 2.29 -9.24 9.09
N ASN A 89 1.36 -10.19 9.24
CA ASN A 89 1.47 -11.23 10.26
C ASN A 89 2.69 -12.12 10.00
N LEU A 90 2.87 -12.59 8.76
CA LEU A 90 4.05 -13.38 8.38
C LEU A 90 5.36 -12.61 8.64
N LEU A 91 5.41 -11.32 8.29
CA LEU A 91 6.57 -10.48 8.58
C LEU A 91 6.86 -10.37 10.07
N ALA A 92 5.84 -10.23 10.91
CA ALA A 92 6.00 -10.16 12.35
C ALA A 92 6.58 -11.48 12.91
N ASP A 93 6.08 -12.62 12.42
CA ASP A 93 6.57 -13.94 12.81
C ASP A 93 8.04 -14.15 12.40
N TYR A 94 8.37 -13.85 11.12
CA TYR A 94 9.74 -13.96 10.61
C TYR A 94 10.71 -13.02 11.31
N TYR A 95 10.26 -11.79 11.60
CA TYR A 95 11.08 -10.83 12.33
C TYR A 95 11.38 -11.28 13.74
N THR A 96 10.37 -11.81 14.44
CA THR A 96 10.51 -12.33 15.81
C THR A 96 11.42 -13.56 15.84
N ALA A 97 11.30 -14.43 14.83
CA ALA A 97 12.16 -15.60 14.67
C ALA A 97 13.59 -15.26 14.16
N LYS A 98 13.83 -14.01 13.75
CA LYS A 98 15.04 -13.54 13.04
C LYS A 98 15.33 -14.33 11.77
N ASP A 99 14.26 -14.74 11.08
CA ASP A 99 14.35 -15.49 9.82
C ASP A 99 14.54 -14.52 8.64
N GLY A 100 15.77 -14.05 8.46
CA GLY A 100 16.16 -13.18 7.36
C GLY A 100 15.86 -13.77 5.97
N PRO A 101 16.20 -15.05 5.70
CA PRO A 101 15.89 -15.72 4.45
C PRO A 101 14.39 -15.69 4.08
N ALA A 102 13.49 -15.94 5.03
CA ALA A 102 12.05 -15.90 4.80
C ALA A 102 11.57 -14.48 4.47
N ILE A 103 12.12 -13.44 5.12
CA ILE A 103 11.81 -12.03 4.78
C ILE A 103 12.32 -11.69 3.37
N VAL A 104 13.51 -12.14 2.97
CA VAL A 104 14.04 -11.95 1.62
C VAL A 104 13.14 -12.61 0.58
N GLN A 105 12.66 -13.83 0.84
CA GLN A 105 11.74 -14.54 -0.05
C GLN A 105 10.42 -13.79 -0.22
N LEU A 106 9.83 -13.30 0.86
CA LEU A 106 8.59 -12.51 0.82
C LEU A 106 8.81 -11.18 0.07
N LEU A 107 9.96 -10.54 0.24
CA LEU A 107 10.33 -9.32 -0.47
C LEU A 107 10.39 -9.54 -2.00
N GLN A 108 10.87 -10.69 -2.43
CA GLN A 108 10.99 -11.07 -3.85
C GLN A 108 9.64 -11.42 -4.50
N ASP A 109 8.67 -11.91 -3.74
CA ASP A 109 7.41 -12.41 -4.28
C ASP A 109 6.58 -11.26 -4.91
N PRO A 110 6.39 -11.27 -6.25
CA PRO A 110 5.61 -10.23 -6.93
C PRO A 110 4.11 -10.29 -6.59
N LEU A 111 3.62 -11.41 -6.06
CA LEU A 111 2.22 -11.58 -5.68
C LEU A 111 1.91 -10.93 -4.33
N GLU A 112 2.93 -10.67 -3.52
CA GLU A 112 2.74 -9.98 -2.24
C GLU A 112 2.48 -8.48 -2.47
N PRO A 113 1.55 -7.89 -1.68
CA PRO A 113 1.23 -6.46 -1.80
C PRO A 113 2.46 -5.57 -1.60
N SER A 114 2.60 -4.52 -2.41
CA SER A 114 3.74 -3.59 -2.35
C SER A 114 4.00 -3.04 -0.94
N ARG A 115 2.95 -2.79 -0.15
CA ARG A 115 3.08 -2.32 1.25
C ARG A 115 3.80 -3.33 2.13
N VAL A 116 3.52 -4.61 1.95
CA VAL A 116 4.17 -5.71 2.69
C VAL A 116 5.63 -5.81 2.28
N ARG A 117 5.91 -5.78 0.97
CA ARG A 117 7.27 -5.84 0.42
C ARG A 117 8.14 -4.65 0.86
N ILE A 118 7.59 -3.43 0.88
CA ILE A 118 8.29 -2.25 1.39
C ILE A 118 8.66 -2.46 2.87
N LYS A 119 7.74 -2.98 3.68
CA LYS A 119 8.01 -3.28 5.09
C LYS A 119 9.04 -4.40 5.27
N ALA A 120 9.01 -5.43 4.40
CA ALA A 120 10.02 -6.47 4.37
C ALA A 120 11.42 -5.89 4.10
N GLY A 121 11.55 -4.94 3.16
CA GLY A 121 12.78 -4.22 2.89
C GLY A 121 13.31 -3.45 4.11
N GLU A 122 12.45 -2.83 4.89
CA GLU A 122 12.85 -2.18 6.14
C GLU A 122 13.35 -3.20 7.18
N MET A 123 12.57 -4.28 7.39
CA MET A 123 12.85 -5.27 8.43
C MET A 123 14.10 -6.09 8.14
N ILE A 124 14.37 -6.43 6.88
CA ILE A 124 15.60 -7.16 6.54
C ILE A 124 16.86 -6.32 6.80
N GLY A 125 16.78 -5.00 6.67
CA GLY A 125 17.86 -4.10 7.05
C GLY A 125 18.21 -4.19 8.54
N ASP A 126 17.22 -4.46 9.39
CA ASP A 126 17.42 -4.51 10.84
C ASP A 126 17.93 -5.87 11.35
N ILE A 127 17.54 -6.98 10.70
CA ILE A 127 17.90 -8.33 11.18
C ILE A 127 18.76 -9.15 10.22
N GLY A 128 18.86 -8.73 8.94
CA GLY A 128 19.58 -9.48 7.90
C GLY A 128 21.06 -9.66 8.22
N GLU A 129 21.58 -10.83 7.97
CA GLU A 129 23.02 -11.14 8.07
C GLU A 129 23.75 -10.77 6.76
N SER A 130 25.08 -10.85 6.75
CA SER A 130 25.91 -10.49 5.58
C SER A 130 25.55 -11.28 4.31
N GLU A 131 25.03 -12.48 4.47
CA GLU A 131 24.61 -13.39 3.40
C GLU A 131 23.34 -12.87 2.66
N ALA A 132 22.56 -11.99 3.30
CA ALA A 132 21.40 -11.36 2.67
C ALA A 132 21.78 -10.27 1.66
N ILE A 133 23.00 -9.72 1.72
CA ILE A 133 23.43 -8.62 0.86
C ILE A 133 23.42 -9.02 -0.61
N GLU A 134 23.96 -10.19 -0.95
CA GLU A 134 24.04 -10.63 -2.35
C GLU A 134 22.66 -10.86 -2.99
N PRO A 135 21.72 -11.59 -2.37
CA PRO A 135 20.34 -11.65 -2.83
C PRO A 135 19.69 -10.27 -3.00
N LEU A 136 19.83 -9.38 -2.01
CA LEU A 136 19.26 -8.04 -2.05
C LEU A 136 19.83 -7.20 -3.20
N ARG A 137 21.12 -7.25 -3.43
CA ARG A 137 21.82 -6.53 -4.51
C ARG A 137 21.35 -6.96 -5.89
N ASN A 138 21.00 -8.23 -6.06
CA ASN A 138 20.53 -8.79 -7.32
C ASN A 138 19.04 -8.49 -7.61
N MET A 139 18.34 -7.87 -6.66
CA MET A 139 16.96 -7.45 -6.85
C MET A 139 16.88 -6.09 -7.55
N HIS A 140 15.98 -6.00 -8.51
CA HIS A 140 15.68 -4.76 -9.22
C HIS A 140 14.17 -4.58 -9.28
N PHE A 141 13.69 -3.48 -8.72
CA PHE A 141 12.27 -3.20 -8.65
C PHE A 141 11.92 -1.94 -9.45
N PRO A 142 10.87 -2.00 -10.31
CA PRO A 142 10.36 -0.81 -10.99
C PRO A 142 9.81 0.25 -10.01
N ASN A 143 9.38 -0.17 -8.83
CA ASN A 143 8.91 0.71 -7.77
C ASN A 143 10.13 1.35 -7.07
N GLU A 144 10.35 2.65 -7.29
CA GLU A 144 11.47 3.41 -6.74
C GLU A 144 11.52 3.39 -5.20
N ILE A 145 10.34 3.40 -4.53
CA ILE A 145 10.28 3.35 -3.07
C ILE A 145 10.81 2.01 -2.57
N LEU A 146 10.39 0.92 -3.21
CA LEU A 146 10.84 -0.42 -2.85
C LEU A 146 12.33 -0.61 -3.14
N GLN A 147 12.80 -0.14 -4.31
CA GLN A 147 14.21 -0.17 -4.67
C GLN A 147 15.07 0.58 -3.63
N LYS A 148 14.66 1.78 -3.26
CA LYS A 148 15.34 2.57 -2.23
C LYS A 148 15.37 1.86 -0.88
N LYS A 149 14.28 1.17 -0.47
CA LYS A 149 14.27 0.41 0.79
C LYS A 149 15.25 -0.76 0.79
N VAL A 150 15.43 -1.41 -0.34
CA VAL A 150 16.44 -2.47 -0.50
C VAL A 150 17.86 -1.90 -0.38
N GLU A 151 18.14 -0.77 -1.01
CA GLU A 151 19.45 -0.10 -0.91
C GLU A 151 19.74 0.36 0.53
N GLU A 152 18.74 0.94 1.22
CA GLU A 152 18.84 1.30 2.63
C GLU A 152 19.08 0.07 3.52
N ALA A 153 18.46 -1.07 3.20
CA ALA A 153 18.66 -2.33 3.93
C ALA A 153 20.11 -2.84 3.78
N ILE A 154 20.65 -2.85 2.55
CA ILE A 154 22.03 -3.25 2.29
C ILE A 154 23.00 -2.35 3.08
N ALA A 155 22.78 -1.04 3.07
CA ALA A 155 23.61 -0.08 3.81
C ALA A 155 23.58 -0.36 5.32
N LYS A 156 22.39 -0.60 5.89
CA LYS A 156 22.24 -0.95 7.32
C LYS A 156 22.95 -2.25 7.69
N ILE A 157 22.85 -3.29 6.84
CA ILE A 157 23.53 -4.56 7.06
C ILE A 157 25.05 -4.35 7.05
N HIS A 158 25.56 -3.61 6.07
CA HIS A 158 26.99 -3.25 6.01
C HIS A 158 27.47 -2.49 7.26
N GLU A 159 26.68 -1.55 7.73
CA GLU A 159 27.02 -0.78 8.93
C GLU A 159 27.09 -1.66 10.16
N ARG A 160 26.09 -2.52 10.39
CA ARG A 160 26.00 -3.42 11.54
C ARG A 160 27.13 -4.46 11.57
N HIS A 161 27.53 -4.96 10.40
CA HIS A 161 28.60 -5.98 10.30
C HIS A 161 29.99 -5.37 10.08
N PHE A 162 30.11 -4.04 10.06
CA PHE A 162 31.36 -3.34 9.78
C PHE A 162 32.01 -3.80 8.46
N THR A 163 31.19 -3.94 7.42
CA THR A 163 31.60 -4.38 6.08
C THR A 163 31.37 -3.28 5.05
N ARG A 164 31.91 -3.45 3.85
CA ARG A 164 31.65 -2.66 2.64
C ARG A 164 31.92 -3.51 1.41
N GLU A 165 31.48 -3.05 0.26
CA GLU A 165 31.84 -3.65 -1.01
C GLU A 165 33.24 -3.18 -1.47
N CYS A 166 33.97 -4.09 -2.10
CA CYS A 166 35.21 -3.75 -2.78
C CYS A 166 34.88 -2.96 -4.07
N PRO A 167 35.47 -1.77 -4.27
CA PRO A 167 35.19 -0.97 -5.47
C PRO A 167 35.69 -1.60 -6.79
N PHE A 168 36.43 -2.67 -6.73
CA PHE A 168 37.01 -3.32 -7.91
C PHE A 168 36.35 -4.66 -8.29
N CYS A 169 35.89 -5.43 -7.33
CA CYS A 169 35.29 -6.74 -7.58
C CYS A 169 33.90 -6.91 -6.91
N ALA A 170 33.39 -5.87 -6.25
CA ALA A 170 32.11 -5.86 -5.55
C ALA A 170 31.95 -6.92 -4.43
N GLU A 171 32.99 -7.68 -4.10
CA GLU A 171 32.97 -8.64 -3.00
C GLU A 171 32.91 -7.94 -1.63
N ILE A 172 32.29 -8.59 -0.65
CA ILE A 172 32.16 -8.04 0.69
C ILE A 172 33.46 -8.17 1.46
N ILE A 173 33.98 -7.03 1.92
CA ILE A 173 35.20 -6.92 2.68
C ILE A 173 34.95 -6.20 4.02
N LYS A 174 35.84 -6.33 4.97
CA LYS A 174 35.77 -5.55 6.22
C LYS A 174 35.94 -4.08 5.89
N ARG A 175 35.18 -3.20 6.56
CA ARG A 175 35.18 -1.75 6.32
C ARG A 175 36.58 -1.13 6.43
N ARG A 176 37.44 -1.64 7.33
CA ARG A 176 38.82 -1.18 7.55
C ARG A 176 39.88 -1.92 6.72
N ALA A 177 39.49 -2.76 5.77
CA ALA A 177 40.45 -3.46 4.95
C ALA A 177 41.19 -2.48 4.00
N ASN A 178 42.53 -2.55 3.98
CA ASN A 178 43.36 -1.79 3.05
C ASN A 178 43.64 -2.55 1.76
N VAL A 179 43.52 -3.89 1.80
CA VAL A 179 43.68 -4.76 0.63
C VAL A 179 42.47 -5.70 0.57
N CYS A 180 41.92 -5.84 -0.61
CA CYS A 180 40.82 -6.79 -0.86
C CYS A 180 41.35 -8.22 -0.83
N LYS A 181 40.81 -9.07 0.05
CA LYS A 181 41.20 -10.49 0.14
C LYS A 181 40.80 -11.31 -1.09
N HIS A 182 39.85 -10.82 -1.92
CA HIS A 182 39.34 -11.53 -3.09
C HIS A 182 40.10 -11.17 -4.39
N CYS A 183 40.31 -9.88 -4.67
CA CYS A 183 40.98 -9.46 -5.89
C CYS A 183 42.42 -8.95 -5.68
N GLY A 184 42.92 -8.89 -4.44
CA GLY A 184 44.28 -8.46 -4.11
C GLY A 184 44.59 -6.96 -4.29
N LYS A 185 43.61 -6.16 -4.75
CA LYS A 185 43.83 -4.73 -4.98
C LYS A 185 43.80 -3.94 -3.69
N GLU A 186 44.60 -2.88 -3.64
CA GLU A 186 44.55 -1.89 -2.55
C GLU A 186 43.23 -1.14 -2.59
N VAL A 187 42.54 -1.10 -1.45
CA VAL A 187 41.27 -0.42 -1.26
C VAL A 187 41.47 0.58 -0.12
N ALA A 188 41.65 1.84 -0.45
CA ALA A 188 41.83 2.88 0.54
C ALA A 188 40.66 2.84 1.55
N GLY A 189 40.96 2.70 2.83
CA GLY A 189 39.97 2.80 3.90
C GLY A 189 39.42 4.23 3.94
N LYS A 190 38.10 4.40 3.70
CA LYS A 190 37.40 5.64 4.03
C LYS A 190 36.92 5.57 5.47
#